data_a3034085eada7088b43285a2ae24f48a
#
_entry.id   a3034085eada7088b43285a2ae24f48a
#
_cell.length_a   1.000
_cell.length_b   1.000
_cell.length_c   1.000
_cell.angle_alpha   90.00
_cell.angle_beta   90.00
_cell.angle_gamma   90.00
#
_symmetry.space_group_name_H-M   'P 1'
#
loop_
_entity.id
_entity.type
_entity.pdbx_description
1 polymer ?
#
loop_
_entity_poly.entity_id
_entity_poly.type
_entity_poly.pdbx_seq_one_letter_code
_entity_poly.pdbx_strand_id
1 'polypeptide(L)'
;MKTFVLAAATFTLLALSAAAQTAPEVRTVASFHAIEVSNGIELRLASGTAQRVEATADDAEQLARLKTEVRDGVLKITFDRKLNETWTMSKTRHLRVSVTATALTALHASSGSTVEVPGAFTTDKLDVSVSSGATLKAKFTSTDLRAQVSSGGVATVAGNAQRLDVGASSGGVFKGGELLARACDANASSGGTVDVAVQETLTAKASSGGDVRYSGSPKDVTRHTSSGGSVKGR
;
A
#
# COMPACT_ATOMS: atom_id res chain seq x y z
N MET A 1 -5.08 66.72 -37.74
CA MET A 1 -5.99 65.62 -37.47
C MET A 1 -5.12 64.39 -37.25
N LYS A 2 -4.98 63.91 -35.98
CA LYS A 2 -4.22 62.70 -35.60
C LYS A 2 -5.21 61.65 -35.24
N THR A 3 -5.28 60.59 -36.04
CA THR A 3 -6.18 59.42 -35.86
C THR A 3 -5.51 58.44 -34.87
N PHE A 4 -6.15 58.21 -33.72
CA PHE A 4 -5.76 57.18 -32.79
C PHE A 4 -6.42 55.84 -33.18
N VAL A 5 -5.63 54.85 -33.48
CA VAL A 5 -6.09 53.47 -33.69
C VAL A 5 -6.05 52.75 -32.34
N LEU A 6 -7.22 52.37 -31.83
CA LEU A 6 -7.39 51.63 -30.61
C LEU A 6 -7.29 50.12 -30.95
N ALA A 7 -6.22 49.47 -30.52
CA ALA A 7 -6.05 48.03 -30.64
C ALA A 7 -6.73 47.32 -29.45
N ALA A 8 -7.82 46.61 -29.73
CA ALA A 8 -8.48 45.76 -28.74
C ALA A 8 -7.75 44.43 -28.63
N ALA A 9 -7.10 44.18 -27.49
CA ALA A 9 -6.51 42.88 -27.16
C ALA A 9 -7.59 41.96 -26.60
N THR A 10 -7.99 40.95 -27.39
CA THR A 10 -8.88 39.87 -26.93
C THR A 10 -8.08 38.89 -26.09
N PHE A 11 -8.34 38.88 -24.79
CA PHE A 11 -7.81 37.88 -23.85
C PHE A 11 -8.68 36.63 -23.94
N THR A 12 -8.20 35.60 -24.62
CA THR A 12 -8.82 34.27 -24.62
C THR A 12 -8.49 33.58 -23.29
N LEU A 13 -9.49 33.51 -22.42
CA LEU A 13 -9.42 32.67 -21.17
C LEU A 13 -9.45 31.20 -21.63
N LEU A 14 -8.30 30.52 -21.58
CA LEU A 14 -8.25 29.07 -21.60
C LEU A 14 -8.77 28.57 -20.26
N ALA A 15 -10.03 28.12 -20.22
CA ALA A 15 -10.57 27.38 -19.12
C ALA A 15 -9.88 26.00 -19.07
N LEU A 16 -8.92 25.80 -18.17
CA LEU A 16 -8.47 24.46 -17.79
C LEU A 16 -9.68 23.76 -17.15
N SER A 17 -10.30 22.84 -17.86
CA SER A 17 -11.27 21.91 -17.27
C SER A 17 -10.51 20.93 -16.37
N ALA A 18 -10.34 21.26 -15.10
CA ALA A 18 -10.01 20.28 -14.08
C ALA A 18 -11.15 19.26 -14.08
N ALA A 19 -10.86 17.99 -14.34
CA ALA A 19 -11.83 16.91 -14.19
C ALA A 19 -12.34 16.97 -12.74
N ALA A 20 -13.61 17.37 -12.58
CA ALA A 20 -14.22 17.51 -11.27
C ALA A 20 -14.45 16.11 -10.71
N GLN A 21 -13.62 15.68 -9.74
CA GLN A 21 -13.90 14.51 -8.93
C GLN A 21 -15.21 14.72 -8.17
N THR A 22 -15.93 13.62 -7.89
CA THR A 22 -17.12 13.67 -7.03
C THR A 22 -16.77 14.25 -5.65
N ALA A 23 -17.73 14.93 -5.02
CA ALA A 23 -17.57 15.28 -3.61
C ALA A 23 -17.37 14.00 -2.78
N PRO A 24 -16.53 14.03 -1.71
CA PRO A 24 -16.33 12.88 -0.84
C PRO A 24 -17.65 12.41 -0.24
N GLU A 25 -17.98 11.14 -0.44
CA GLU A 25 -19.16 10.51 0.15
C GLU A 25 -18.76 9.73 1.40
N VAL A 26 -19.33 10.10 2.54
CA VAL A 26 -19.13 9.38 3.80
C VAL A 26 -19.92 8.06 3.76
N ARG A 27 -19.23 6.96 3.99
CA ARG A 27 -19.81 5.61 4.02
C ARG A 27 -20.10 5.20 5.44
N THR A 28 -21.35 4.87 5.72
CA THR A 28 -21.72 4.24 7.00
C THR A 28 -21.39 2.76 6.96
N VAL A 29 -20.46 2.31 7.79
CA VAL A 29 -20.00 0.92 7.87
C VAL A 29 -20.00 0.45 9.32
N ALA A 30 -20.07 -0.86 9.54
CA ALA A 30 -19.89 -1.47 10.86
C ALA A 30 -18.44 -1.28 11.35
N SER A 31 -18.19 -1.52 12.64
CA SER A 31 -16.84 -1.49 13.21
C SER A 31 -15.93 -2.53 12.54
N PHE A 32 -14.68 -2.14 12.28
CA PHE A 32 -13.67 -3.01 11.68
C PHE A 32 -12.32 -2.86 12.38
N HIS A 33 -11.48 -3.87 12.26
CA HIS A 33 -10.11 -3.89 12.77
C HIS A 33 -9.10 -4.36 11.70
N ALA A 34 -9.59 -4.74 10.52
CA ALA A 34 -8.77 -5.14 9.39
C ALA A 34 -9.30 -4.50 8.09
N ILE A 35 -8.42 -4.33 7.11
CA ILE A 35 -8.75 -3.71 5.82
C ILE A 35 -8.23 -4.58 4.68
N GLU A 36 -9.07 -4.79 3.68
CA GLU A 36 -8.74 -5.43 2.41
C GLU A 36 -9.09 -4.50 1.25
N VAL A 37 -8.11 -4.14 0.40
CA VAL A 37 -8.31 -3.27 -0.76
C VAL A 37 -7.81 -3.92 -2.03
N SER A 38 -8.58 -3.76 -3.13
CA SER A 38 -8.24 -4.34 -4.43
C SER A 38 -8.73 -3.50 -5.60
N ASN A 39 -8.51 -3.99 -6.84
CA ASN A 39 -9.05 -3.43 -8.08
C ASN A 39 -8.55 -2.02 -8.45
N GLY A 40 -7.27 -1.71 -8.19
CA GLY A 40 -6.67 -0.44 -8.57
C GLY A 40 -7.12 0.75 -7.73
N ILE A 41 -7.70 0.51 -6.55
CA ILE A 41 -8.18 1.56 -5.65
C ILE A 41 -7.01 2.19 -4.90
N GLU A 42 -7.01 3.51 -4.79
CA GLU A 42 -6.11 4.28 -3.92
C GLU A 42 -6.71 4.36 -2.52
N LEU A 43 -6.07 3.73 -1.54
CA LEU A 43 -6.43 3.81 -0.12
C LEU A 43 -5.48 4.74 0.62
N ARG A 44 -6.03 5.77 1.26
CA ARG A 44 -5.32 6.58 2.25
C ARG A 44 -5.80 6.22 3.64
N LEU A 45 -4.91 5.64 4.46
CA LEU A 45 -5.24 5.16 5.80
C LEU A 45 -4.55 6.02 6.87
N ALA A 46 -5.33 6.47 7.85
CA ALA A 46 -4.84 7.19 9.02
C ALA A 46 -5.31 6.53 10.32
N SER A 47 -4.55 6.67 11.40
CA SER A 47 -5.02 6.33 12.75
C SER A 47 -5.84 7.48 13.32
N GLY A 48 -6.85 7.17 14.14
CA GLY A 48 -7.68 8.17 14.79
C GLY A 48 -8.51 7.60 15.93
N THR A 49 -9.26 8.46 16.60
CA THR A 49 -10.12 8.09 17.75
C THR A 49 -11.51 7.62 17.36
N ALA A 50 -11.93 7.87 16.11
CA ALA A 50 -13.20 7.43 15.57
C ALA A 50 -13.00 6.89 14.15
N GLN A 51 -13.70 5.81 13.82
CA GLN A 51 -13.67 5.24 12.47
C GLN A 51 -14.44 6.12 11.50
N ARG A 52 -13.86 6.35 10.31
CA ARG A 52 -14.47 7.10 9.22
C ARG A 52 -14.03 6.51 7.89
N VAL A 53 -14.96 6.39 6.97
CA VAL A 53 -14.70 5.91 5.60
C VAL A 53 -15.30 6.92 4.63
N GLU A 54 -14.49 7.44 3.71
CA GLU A 54 -14.90 8.39 2.68
C GLU A 54 -14.46 7.87 1.32
N ALA A 55 -15.35 7.93 0.35
CA ALA A 55 -15.11 7.45 -1.00
C ALA A 55 -15.25 8.60 -2.02
N THR A 56 -14.38 8.64 -3.02
CA THR A 56 -14.44 9.54 -4.17
C THR A 56 -14.14 8.77 -5.45
N ALA A 57 -14.71 9.22 -6.56
CA ALA A 57 -14.45 8.70 -7.90
C ALA A 57 -14.50 9.82 -8.93
N ASP A 58 -14.19 9.53 -10.18
CA ASP A 58 -14.27 10.51 -11.26
C ASP A 58 -15.72 10.93 -11.60
N ASP A 59 -16.68 10.04 -11.37
CA ASP A 59 -18.11 10.30 -11.61
C ASP A 59 -19.00 9.50 -10.64
N ALA A 60 -20.29 9.83 -10.62
CA ALA A 60 -21.29 9.21 -9.74
C ALA A 60 -21.53 7.72 -10.05
N GLU A 61 -21.40 7.29 -11.31
CA GLU A 61 -21.56 5.88 -11.68
C GLU A 61 -20.43 5.04 -11.08
N GLN A 62 -19.18 5.51 -11.21
CA GLN A 62 -18.03 4.85 -10.60
C GLN A 62 -18.12 4.86 -9.07
N LEU A 63 -18.55 5.98 -8.47
CA LEU A 63 -18.72 6.08 -7.03
C LEU A 63 -19.76 5.07 -6.50
N ALA A 64 -20.87 4.84 -7.21
CA ALA A 64 -21.88 3.84 -6.86
C ALA A 64 -21.35 2.39 -6.94
N ARG A 65 -20.38 2.14 -7.82
CA ARG A 65 -19.71 0.83 -8.03
C ARG A 65 -18.54 0.61 -7.08
N LEU A 66 -18.04 1.64 -6.42
CA LEU A 66 -17.02 1.55 -5.38
C LEU A 66 -17.68 1.06 -4.09
N LYS A 67 -17.41 -0.20 -3.72
CA LYS A 67 -18.03 -0.89 -2.58
C LYS A 67 -17.12 -0.79 -1.35
N THR A 68 -17.75 -0.52 -0.22
CA THR A 68 -17.10 -0.51 1.10
C THR A 68 -18.00 -1.27 2.06
N GLU A 69 -17.67 -2.53 2.32
CA GLU A 69 -18.47 -3.43 3.14
C GLU A 69 -17.63 -3.99 4.28
N VAL A 70 -18.21 -4.15 5.47
CA VAL A 70 -17.57 -4.84 6.58
C VAL A 70 -18.14 -6.25 6.71
N ARG A 71 -17.26 -7.24 6.66
CA ARG A 71 -17.58 -8.66 6.91
C ARG A 71 -16.57 -9.22 7.91
N ASP A 72 -17.04 -9.80 8.98
CA ASP A 72 -16.23 -10.40 10.04
C ASP A 72 -15.13 -9.45 10.60
N GLY A 73 -15.48 -8.16 10.75
CA GLY A 73 -14.56 -7.13 11.21
C GLY A 73 -13.51 -6.68 10.19
N VAL A 74 -13.62 -7.11 8.93
CA VAL A 74 -12.76 -6.71 7.81
C VAL A 74 -13.49 -5.72 6.91
N LEU A 75 -12.97 -4.50 6.77
CA LEU A 75 -13.44 -3.53 5.79
C LEU A 75 -12.93 -3.93 4.39
N LYS A 76 -13.81 -4.42 3.54
CA LYS A 76 -13.53 -4.78 2.15
C LYS A 76 -13.83 -3.60 1.23
N ILE A 77 -12.80 -3.15 0.51
CA ILE A 77 -12.86 -2.03 -0.42
C ILE A 77 -12.60 -2.59 -1.83
N THR A 78 -13.66 -2.64 -2.63
CA THR A 78 -13.63 -3.30 -3.94
C THR A 78 -14.37 -2.46 -4.98
N PHE A 79 -14.14 -2.73 -6.25
CA PHE A 79 -14.84 -2.11 -7.34
C PHE A 79 -15.64 -3.15 -8.13
N ASP A 80 -16.95 -2.94 -8.24
CA ASP A 80 -17.84 -3.82 -8.98
C ASP A 80 -17.65 -3.63 -10.49
N ARG A 81 -17.05 -4.64 -11.14
CA ARG A 81 -16.81 -4.65 -12.60
C ARG A 81 -17.98 -5.29 -13.31
N LYS A 82 -18.46 -4.64 -14.38
CA LYS A 82 -19.46 -5.27 -15.28
C LYS A 82 -18.77 -6.35 -16.11
N LEU A 83 -19.42 -7.50 -16.26
CA LEU A 83 -18.88 -8.65 -17.02
C LEU A 83 -18.56 -8.33 -18.49
N ASN A 84 -19.12 -7.27 -19.05
CA ASN A 84 -18.94 -6.85 -20.44
C ASN A 84 -17.89 -5.76 -20.62
N GLU A 85 -17.21 -5.32 -19.54
CA GLU A 85 -16.10 -4.40 -19.67
C GLU A 85 -14.88 -5.19 -20.16
N THR A 86 -14.76 -5.28 -21.51
CA THR A 86 -13.52 -5.71 -22.14
C THR A 86 -12.38 -4.84 -21.64
N TRP A 87 -11.21 -5.44 -21.46
CA TRP A 87 -9.95 -4.79 -21.12
C TRP A 87 -9.46 -3.89 -22.28
N THR A 88 -10.36 -3.12 -22.89
CA THR A 88 -9.96 -2.04 -23.76
C THR A 88 -9.33 -0.98 -22.88
N MET A 89 -8.19 -0.43 -23.29
CA MET A 89 -7.39 0.64 -22.67
C MET A 89 -8.30 1.80 -22.21
N SER A 90 -9.08 1.54 -21.21
CA SER A 90 -10.15 2.34 -20.70
C SER A 90 -9.57 3.34 -19.73
N LYS A 91 -9.89 4.60 -19.96
CA LYS A 91 -9.76 5.76 -19.09
C LYS A 91 -9.21 5.46 -17.70
N THR A 92 -8.08 6.06 -17.38
CA THR A 92 -7.54 6.09 -16.01
C THR A 92 -8.70 6.41 -15.06
N ARG A 93 -8.98 5.51 -14.12
CA ARG A 93 -10.02 5.69 -13.10
C ARG A 93 -9.35 6.12 -11.81
N HIS A 94 -9.81 7.21 -11.22
CA HIS A 94 -9.31 7.66 -9.92
C HIS A 94 -10.32 7.25 -8.84
N LEU A 95 -10.21 6.02 -8.38
CA LEU A 95 -11.01 5.47 -7.29
C LEU A 95 -10.24 5.67 -5.98
N ARG A 96 -10.73 6.51 -5.10
CA ARG A 96 -10.05 6.88 -3.86
C ARG A 96 -10.91 6.60 -2.65
N VAL A 97 -10.31 5.98 -1.63
CA VAL A 97 -10.97 5.79 -0.33
C VAL A 97 -10.03 6.30 0.77
N SER A 98 -10.55 7.19 1.60
CA SER A 98 -9.87 7.65 2.80
C SER A 98 -10.48 6.96 4.01
N VAL A 99 -9.64 6.31 4.81
CA VAL A 99 -10.06 5.56 6.00
C VAL A 99 -9.34 6.11 7.22
N THR A 100 -10.09 6.43 8.26
CA THR A 100 -9.56 6.61 9.61
C THR A 100 -9.94 5.37 10.42
N ALA A 101 -8.93 4.68 10.99
CA ALA A 101 -9.14 3.48 11.79
C ALA A 101 -8.65 3.68 13.24
N THR A 102 -9.39 3.12 14.21
CA THR A 102 -9.03 3.15 15.63
C THR A 102 -8.11 2.01 16.03
N ALA A 103 -8.16 0.91 15.29
CA ALA A 103 -7.32 -0.27 15.45
C ALA A 103 -7.04 -0.87 14.08
N LEU A 104 -5.88 -1.52 13.93
CA LEU A 104 -5.50 -2.24 12.72
C LEU A 104 -4.73 -3.49 13.10
N THR A 105 -5.28 -4.65 12.77
CA THR A 105 -4.65 -5.96 12.98
C THR A 105 -4.22 -6.62 11.67
N ALA A 106 -4.85 -6.24 10.56
CA ALA A 106 -4.46 -6.71 9.23
C ALA A 106 -4.71 -5.64 8.14
N LEU A 107 -3.82 -5.62 7.14
CA LEU A 107 -3.90 -4.75 5.96
C LEU A 107 -3.51 -5.52 4.72
N HIS A 108 -4.49 -5.81 3.86
CA HIS A 108 -4.28 -6.57 2.63
C HIS A 108 -4.51 -5.68 1.41
N ALA A 109 -3.52 -5.61 0.53
CA ALA A 109 -3.57 -4.85 -0.72
C ALA A 109 -3.31 -5.78 -1.92
N SER A 110 -4.18 -5.74 -2.92
CA SER A 110 -4.04 -6.61 -4.10
C SER A 110 -4.51 -5.95 -5.41
N SER A 111 -4.29 -6.64 -6.52
CA SER A 111 -4.86 -6.28 -7.82
C SER A 111 -4.62 -4.82 -8.24
N GLY A 112 -3.35 -4.39 -8.16
CA GLY A 112 -2.93 -3.05 -8.59
C GLY A 112 -3.38 -1.90 -7.69
N SER A 113 -3.89 -2.18 -6.48
CA SER A 113 -4.24 -1.12 -5.53
C SER A 113 -3.00 -0.40 -4.97
N THR A 114 -3.19 0.84 -4.55
CA THR A 114 -2.16 1.64 -3.91
C THR A 114 -2.60 2.02 -2.52
N VAL A 115 -1.78 1.72 -1.51
CA VAL A 115 -2.06 2.05 -0.11
C VAL A 115 -1.01 3.00 0.43
N GLU A 116 -1.46 4.11 0.99
CA GLU A 116 -0.62 5.09 1.65
C GLU A 116 -1.07 5.28 3.11
N VAL A 117 -0.11 5.14 4.04
CA VAL A 117 -0.30 5.44 5.46
C VAL A 117 0.63 6.60 5.82
N PRO A 118 0.18 7.86 5.68
CA PRO A 118 1.06 9.03 5.77
C PRO A 118 1.58 9.29 7.20
N GLY A 119 0.86 8.85 8.22
CA GLY A 119 1.25 8.93 9.63
C GLY A 119 1.78 7.59 10.16
N ALA A 120 2.33 7.60 11.38
CA ALA A 120 2.67 6.37 12.07
C ALA A 120 1.40 5.67 12.58
N PHE A 121 1.30 4.36 12.36
CA PHE A 121 0.24 3.53 12.94
C PHE A 121 0.86 2.60 14.00
N THR A 122 0.40 2.73 15.24
CA THR A 122 0.90 1.92 16.36
C THR A 122 -0.09 0.81 16.70
N THR A 123 0.38 -0.42 16.79
CA THR A 123 -0.42 -1.60 17.12
C THR A 123 0.47 -2.71 17.68
N ASP A 124 -0.08 -3.60 18.49
CA ASP A 124 0.71 -4.72 19.06
C ASP A 124 1.04 -5.77 18.00
N LYS A 125 0.05 -6.16 17.20
CA LYS A 125 0.21 -7.16 16.13
C LYS A 125 -0.38 -6.67 14.84
N LEU A 126 0.38 -6.82 13.76
CA LEU A 126 -0.06 -6.42 12.42
C LEU A 126 0.34 -7.47 11.38
N ASP A 127 -0.64 -7.92 10.61
CA ASP A 127 -0.42 -8.72 9.40
C ASP A 127 -0.59 -7.84 8.16
N VAL A 128 0.44 -7.79 7.31
CA VAL A 128 0.45 -7.01 6.07
C VAL A 128 0.64 -7.94 4.89
N SER A 129 -0.26 -7.89 3.93
CA SER A 129 -0.13 -8.65 2.68
C SER A 129 -0.24 -7.74 1.47
N VAL A 130 0.75 -7.79 0.56
CA VAL A 130 0.76 -6.98 -0.67
C VAL A 130 1.02 -7.90 -1.86
N SER A 131 0.09 -7.95 -2.80
CA SER A 131 0.20 -8.90 -3.90
C SER A 131 -0.34 -8.35 -5.23
N SER A 132 -0.12 -9.11 -6.31
CA SER A 132 -0.75 -8.86 -7.61
C SER A 132 -0.57 -7.41 -8.08
N GLY A 133 0.69 -6.93 -8.05
CA GLY A 133 1.06 -5.59 -8.50
C GLY A 133 0.59 -4.45 -7.60
N ALA A 134 0.08 -4.72 -6.41
CA ALA A 134 -0.28 -3.67 -5.46
C ALA A 134 0.95 -3.00 -4.84
N THR A 135 0.79 -1.78 -4.36
CA THR A 135 1.84 -1.00 -3.69
C THR A 135 1.38 -0.54 -2.31
N LEU A 136 2.28 -0.63 -1.32
CA LEU A 136 2.08 -0.10 0.03
C LEU A 136 3.23 0.81 0.40
N LYS A 137 2.91 1.99 0.95
CA LYS A 137 3.86 2.87 1.64
C LYS A 137 3.31 3.21 3.01
N ALA A 138 4.02 2.79 4.06
CA ALA A 138 3.52 2.91 5.43
C ALA A 138 4.63 3.13 6.46
N LYS A 139 4.23 3.69 7.62
CA LYS A 139 5.07 3.74 8.81
C LYS A 139 4.35 3.04 9.96
N PHE A 140 4.94 1.95 10.47
CA PHE A 140 4.37 1.15 11.55
C PHE A 140 5.26 1.15 12.79
N THR A 141 4.63 1.08 13.95
CA THR A 141 5.28 0.73 15.21
C THR A 141 4.51 -0.43 15.82
N SER A 142 5.17 -1.60 15.96
CA SER A 142 4.49 -2.80 16.46
C SER A 142 5.40 -3.68 17.31
N THR A 143 4.77 -4.51 18.15
CA THR A 143 5.49 -5.61 18.82
C THR A 143 5.75 -6.73 17.83
N ASP A 144 4.72 -7.18 17.12
CA ASP A 144 4.80 -8.24 16.12
C ASP A 144 4.31 -7.71 14.75
N LEU A 145 5.19 -7.64 13.78
CA LEU A 145 4.86 -7.32 12.41
C LEU A 145 5.13 -8.54 11.52
N ARG A 146 4.09 -9.01 10.86
CA ARG A 146 4.20 -9.97 9.77
C ARG A 146 3.94 -9.28 8.45
N ALA A 147 4.83 -9.46 7.46
CA ALA A 147 4.68 -8.87 6.14
C ALA A 147 4.92 -9.91 5.04
N GLN A 148 3.96 -10.09 4.14
CA GLN A 148 4.07 -11.00 3.01
C GLN A 148 3.87 -10.22 1.69
N VAL A 149 4.85 -10.33 0.79
CA VAL A 149 4.82 -9.62 -0.50
C VAL A 149 5.01 -10.60 -1.64
N SER A 150 4.10 -10.61 -2.60
CA SER A 150 4.15 -11.61 -3.68
C SER A 150 3.64 -11.06 -5.03
N SER A 151 3.85 -11.84 -6.07
CA SER A 151 3.23 -11.58 -7.39
C SER A 151 3.42 -10.14 -7.87
N GLY A 152 4.67 -9.64 -7.81
CA GLY A 152 5.02 -8.30 -8.22
C GLY A 152 4.51 -7.17 -7.31
N GLY A 153 4.00 -7.49 -6.12
CA GLY A 153 3.66 -6.49 -5.11
C GLY A 153 4.90 -5.76 -4.57
N VAL A 154 4.74 -4.54 -4.11
CA VAL A 154 5.81 -3.73 -3.51
C VAL A 154 5.34 -3.14 -2.18
N ALA A 155 6.04 -3.44 -1.10
CA ALA A 155 5.80 -2.84 0.21
C ALA A 155 7.02 -2.01 0.63
N THR A 156 6.82 -0.72 0.90
CA THR A 156 7.82 0.17 1.51
C THR A 156 7.36 0.50 2.92
N VAL A 157 8.09 -0.02 3.90
CA VAL A 157 7.70 0.09 5.31
C VAL A 157 8.82 0.72 6.12
N ALA A 158 8.45 1.71 6.94
CA ALA A 158 9.34 2.40 7.87
C ALA A 158 8.83 2.23 9.32
N GLY A 159 9.64 2.60 10.31
CA GLY A 159 9.28 2.63 11.73
C GLY A 159 10.00 1.62 12.57
N ASN A 160 9.30 0.93 13.50
CA ASN A 160 9.93 0.01 14.44
C ASN A 160 9.11 -1.26 14.64
N ALA A 161 9.78 -2.40 14.80
CA ALA A 161 9.17 -3.67 15.19
C ALA A 161 10.05 -4.41 16.22
N GLN A 162 9.44 -4.98 17.27
CA GLN A 162 10.21 -5.86 18.16
C GLN A 162 10.52 -7.19 17.44
N ARG A 163 9.53 -7.77 16.76
CA ARG A 163 9.68 -8.94 15.90
C ARG A 163 9.13 -8.66 14.52
N LEU A 164 9.92 -8.96 13.50
CA LEU A 164 9.54 -8.88 12.11
C LEU A 164 9.62 -10.26 11.46
N ASP A 165 8.50 -10.79 10.98
CA ASP A 165 8.44 -11.95 10.09
C ASP A 165 8.11 -11.45 8.69
N VAL A 166 9.07 -11.53 7.77
CA VAL A 166 8.90 -11.00 6.42
C VAL A 166 9.19 -12.02 5.34
N GLY A 167 8.25 -12.14 4.38
CA GLY A 167 8.39 -12.99 3.21
C GLY A 167 8.21 -12.23 1.91
N ALA A 168 9.07 -12.52 0.92
CA ALA A 168 8.89 -12.06 -0.44
C ALA A 168 9.01 -13.21 -1.43
N SER A 169 8.08 -13.31 -2.38
CA SER A 169 8.09 -14.37 -3.39
C SER A 169 7.52 -13.90 -4.72
N SER A 170 7.76 -14.68 -5.78
CA SER A 170 7.17 -14.42 -7.10
C SER A 170 7.36 -12.98 -7.57
N GLY A 171 8.59 -12.47 -7.46
CA GLY A 171 8.94 -11.09 -7.82
C GLY A 171 8.41 -10.01 -6.87
N GLY A 172 7.88 -10.38 -5.70
CA GLY A 172 7.49 -9.42 -4.66
C GLY A 172 8.70 -8.70 -4.06
N VAL A 173 8.55 -7.44 -3.65
CA VAL A 173 9.63 -6.60 -3.11
C VAL A 173 9.22 -5.97 -1.79
N PHE A 174 9.94 -6.30 -0.73
CA PHE A 174 9.81 -5.66 0.57
C PHE A 174 10.99 -4.70 0.80
N LYS A 175 10.71 -3.43 0.97
CA LYS A 175 11.66 -2.34 1.26
C LYS A 175 11.47 -1.88 2.70
N GLY A 176 12.19 -2.50 3.62
CA GLY A 176 12.15 -2.22 5.06
C GLY A 176 13.47 -1.68 5.61
N GLY A 177 14.32 -1.06 4.78
CA GLY A 177 15.58 -0.47 5.24
C GLY A 177 15.41 0.67 6.26
N GLU A 178 14.21 1.28 6.33
CA GLU A 178 13.84 2.29 7.33
C GLU A 178 12.94 1.71 8.45
N LEU A 179 12.68 0.39 8.46
CA LEU A 179 11.97 -0.32 9.51
C LEU A 179 12.99 -1.01 10.42
N LEU A 180 13.23 -0.45 11.58
CA LEU A 180 14.17 -0.99 12.52
C LEU A 180 13.56 -2.16 13.30
N ALA A 181 13.99 -3.38 13.01
CA ALA A 181 13.56 -4.59 13.69
C ALA A 181 14.58 -5.02 14.76
N ARG A 182 14.11 -5.37 15.98
CA ARG A 182 14.99 -5.94 16.99
C ARG A 182 15.38 -7.37 16.63
N ALA A 183 14.39 -8.20 16.30
CA ALA A 183 14.58 -9.56 15.79
C ALA A 183 13.85 -9.70 14.44
N CYS A 184 14.46 -10.39 13.47
CA CYS A 184 13.91 -10.54 12.13
C CYS A 184 14.07 -11.98 11.61
N ASP A 185 12.95 -12.55 11.13
CA ASP A 185 12.92 -13.72 10.26
C ASP A 185 12.59 -13.25 8.83
N ALA A 186 13.57 -13.34 7.93
CA ALA A 186 13.45 -12.89 6.54
C ALA A 186 13.52 -14.06 5.57
N ASN A 187 12.53 -14.18 4.67
CA ASN A 187 12.46 -15.22 3.67
C ASN A 187 12.25 -14.64 2.26
N ALA A 188 13.16 -14.92 1.33
CA ALA A 188 13.03 -14.55 -0.07
C ALA A 188 13.06 -15.78 -0.97
N SER A 189 12.10 -15.90 -1.88
CA SER A 189 12.07 -17.03 -2.83
C SER A 189 11.53 -16.62 -4.21
N SER A 190 11.77 -17.45 -5.22
CA SER A 190 11.18 -17.24 -6.56
C SER A 190 11.35 -15.79 -7.08
N GLY A 191 12.58 -15.27 -7.00
CA GLY A 191 12.91 -13.90 -7.42
C GLY A 191 12.38 -12.79 -6.51
N GLY A 192 11.87 -13.11 -5.32
CA GLY A 192 11.47 -12.12 -4.33
C GLY A 192 12.68 -11.40 -3.71
N THR A 193 12.48 -10.17 -3.28
CA THR A 193 13.53 -9.34 -2.65
C THR A 193 13.05 -8.81 -1.30
N VAL A 194 13.90 -8.98 -0.28
CA VAL A 194 13.68 -8.46 1.09
C VAL A 194 14.85 -7.56 1.48
N ASP A 195 14.57 -6.32 1.87
CA ASP A 195 15.54 -5.38 2.44
C ASP A 195 15.09 -5.00 3.85
N VAL A 196 15.95 -5.22 4.88
CA VAL A 196 15.60 -5.01 6.30
C VAL A 196 16.74 -4.36 7.08
N ALA A 197 16.39 -3.61 8.15
CA ALA A 197 17.32 -3.11 9.13
C ALA A 197 17.14 -3.86 10.47
N VAL A 198 18.20 -4.51 10.99
CA VAL A 198 18.11 -5.43 12.13
C VAL A 198 19.13 -5.09 13.22
N GLN A 199 18.69 -5.12 14.49
CA GLN A 199 19.52 -4.74 15.63
C GLN A 199 20.18 -5.92 16.35
N GLU A 200 19.44 -7.01 16.63
CA GLU A 200 19.91 -8.06 17.54
C GLU A 200 20.05 -9.42 16.84
N THR A 201 18.96 -9.96 16.30
CA THR A 201 18.95 -11.32 15.72
C THR A 201 18.34 -11.34 14.33
N LEU A 202 19.01 -12.01 13.40
CA LEU A 202 18.53 -12.21 12.05
C LEU A 202 18.60 -13.69 11.66
N THR A 203 17.46 -14.25 11.27
CA THR A 203 17.39 -15.49 10.50
C THR A 203 17.01 -15.14 9.08
N ALA A 204 17.88 -15.36 8.10
CA ALA A 204 17.65 -15.04 6.70
C ALA A 204 17.70 -16.30 5.83
N LYS A 205 16.64 -16.51 5.05
CA LYS A 205 16.51 -17.63 4.11
C LYS A 205 16.31 -17.08 2.70
N ALA A 206 17.12 -17.56 1.74
CA ALA A 206 16.97 -17.18 0.36
C ALA A 206 17.07 -18.40 -0.55
N SER A 207 16.10 -18.57 -1.47
CA SER A 207 16.07 -19.69 -2.39
C SER A 207 15.51 -19.31 -3.77
N SER A 208 15.74 -20.14 -4.77
CA SER A 208 15.14 -19.96 -6.11
C SER A 208 15.29 -18.53 -6.65
N GLY A 209 16.51 -17.98 -6.59
CA GLY A 209 16.81 -16.63 -7.03
C GLY A 209 16.29 -15.51 -6.12
N GLY A 210 15.82 -15.83 -4.92
CA GLY A 210 15.44 -14.81 -3.92
C GLY A 210 16.65 -14.07 -3.35
N ASP A 211 16.48 -12.82 -2.97
CA ASP A 211 17.55 -11.95 -2.44
C ASP A 211 17.14 -11.29 -1.12
N VAL A 212 17.92 -11.53 -0.06
CA VAL A 212 17.77 -10.87 1.24
C VAL A 212 18.96 -9.96 1.47
N ARG A 213 18.67 -8.67 1.67
CA ARG A 213 19.66 -7.66 2.08
C ARG A 213 19.34 -7.16 3.46
N TYR A 214 20.35 -7.04 4.30
CA TYR A 214 20.15 -6.47 5.62
C TYR A 214 21.20 -5.43 5.95
N SER A 215 20.81 -4.46 6.75
CA SER A 215 21.65 -3.43 7.37
C SER A 215 21.56 -3.51 8.89
N GLY A 216 22.42 -2.76 9.58
CA GLY A 216 22.58 -2.82 11.03
C GLY A 216 23.73 -3.74 11.44
N SER A 217 23.82 -4.01 12.75
CA SER A 217 24.88 -4.86 13.31
C SER A 217 24.28 -5.91 14.25
N PRO A 218 23.44 -6.83 13.72
CA PRO A 218 22.86 -7.89 14.55
C PRO A 218 23.96 -8.77 15.12
N LYS A 219 23.80 -9.13 16.41
CA LYS A 219 24.76 -9.97 17.14
C LYS A 219 24.76 -11.42 16.65
N ASP A 220 23.55 -11.90 16.32
CA ASP A 220 23.33 -13.27 15.84
C ASP A 220 22.75 -13.25 14.44
N VAL A 221 23.46 -13.86 13.49
CA VAL A 221 23.03 -13.95 12.08
C VAL A 221 23.09 -15.40 11.60
N THR A 222 21.91 -15.98 11.35
CA THR A 222 21.77 -17.28 10.71
C THR A 222 21.36 -17.09 9.26
N ARG A 223 22.11 -17.67 8.31
CA ARG A 223 21.87 -17.56 6.88
C ARG A 223 21.68 -18.93 6.26
N HIS A 224 20.62 -19.08 5.46
CA HIS A 224 20.37 -20.27 4.66
C HIS A 224 20.16 -19.87 3.21
N THR A 225 20.97 -20.36 2.30
CA THR A 225 20.85 -20.10 0.86
C THR A 225 20.80 -21.39 0.09
N SER A 226 19.95 -21.45 -0.95
CA SER A 226 19.88 -22.58 -1.88
C SER A 226 19.41 -22.10 -3.25
N SER A 227 19.63 -22.92 -4.28
CA SER A 227 19.06 -22.72 -5.62
C SER A 227 19.21 -21.27 -6.15
N GLY A 228 20.42 -20.70 -6.05
CA GLY A 228 20.72 -19.35 -6.52
C GLY A 228 20.19 -18.20 -5.64
N GLY A 229 19.72 -18.51 -4.44
CA GLY A 229 19.36 -17.47 -3.47
C GLY A 229 20.58 -16.74 -2.90
N SER A 230 20.41 -15.51 -2.43
CA SER A 230 21.46 -14.64 -1.91
C SER A 230 21.07 -13.97 -0.61
N VAL A 231 21.99 -13.95 0.38
CA VAL A 231 21.85 -13.19 1.64
C VAL A 231 23.09 -12.32 1.82
N LYS A 232 22.92 -11.00 1.86
CA LYS A 232 24.03 -10.03 1.96
C LYS A 232 23.78 -9.00 3.06
N GLY A 233 24.81 -8.74 3.90
CA GLY A 233 24.88 -7.56 4.78
C GLY A 233 25.43 -6.35 4.01
N ARG A 234 24.95 -5.17 4.36
CA ARG A 234 25.46 -3.87 3.89
C ARG A 234 26.30 -3.20 4.98
#